data_fb16584697517fef003ff8d96cb914ff
#
_entry.id   fb16584697517fef003ff8d96cb914ff
#
_cell.length_a   1.000
_cell.length_b   1.000
_cell.length_c   1.000
_cell.angle_alpha   90.00
_cell.angle_beta   90.00
_cell.angle_gamma   90.00
#
_symmetry.space_group_name_H-M   'P 1'
#
loop_
_entity.id
_entity.type
_entity.pdbx_description
1 polymer ?
#
loop_
_entity_poly.entity_id
_entity_poly.type
_entity_poly.pdbx_seq_one_letter_code
_entity_poly.pdbx_strand_id
1 'polypeptide(L)'
;DGHDSYGAHFSALLAESADMVGVPIEMLSNTELYERGEFDAVVAEVLDKRDRARAVLADYQAGVDEDYVPFMAQCAECQRLTTDIRSVDLETKTVEYACTGLEAGGQQIEGCGHEGTATFREGKLPWRFEWPAQWRVLGVDFEPFGKDHAEGSWPSGEHIARDVFEIEPPVPMVYEWFTL
;
A
#
# COMPACT_ATOMS: atom_id res chain seq x y z
N ASP A 1 -18.97 4.49 -18.54
CA ASP A 1 -19.66 3.77 -17.45
C ASP A 1 -20.15 4.69 -16.32
N GLY A 2 -19.81 6.00 -16.31
CA GLY A 2 -20.29 6.98 -15.33
C GLY A 2 -19.54 7.00 -14.01
N HIS A 3 -18.39 6.32 -13.91
CA HIS A 3 -17.51 6.34 -12.75
C HIS A 3 -16.16 6.99 -13.11
N ASP A 4 -15.58 7.74 -12.18
CA ASP A 4 -14.34 8.48 -12.38
C ASP A 4 -13.09 7.58 -12.46
N SER A 5 -13.17 6.35 -11.90
CA SER A 5 -12.08 5.39 -11.92
C SER A 5 -12.59 3.94 -11.86
N TYR A 6 -11.69 2.98 -12.18
CA TYR A 6 -11.94 1.55 -11.99
C TYR A 6 -12.25 1.21 -10.54
N GLY A 7 -11.51 1.79 -9.58
CA GLY A 7 -11.77 1.63 -8.15
C GLY A 7 -13.15 2.15 -7.75
N ALA A 8 -13.56 3.34 -8.22
CA ALA A 8 -14.86 3.92 -7.95
C ALA A 8 -16.02 3.04 -8.44
N HIS A 9 -15.85 2.37 -9.59
CA HIS A 9 -16.85 1.43 -10.11
C HIS A 9 -17.11 0.27 -9.13
N PHE A 10 -16.05 -0.41 -8.66
CA PHE A 10 -16.21 -1.54 -7.75
C PHE A 10 -16.62 -1.12 -6.35
N SER A 11 -16.16 0.03 -5.87
CA SER A 11 -16.61 0.60 -4.59
C SER A 11 -18.11 0.87 -4.59
N ALA A 12 -18.66 1.40 -5.71
CA ALA A 12 -20.11 1.61 -5.83
C ALA A 12 -20.90 0.30 -5.77
N LEU A 13 -20.41 -0.77 -6.41
CA LEU A 13 -21.05 -2.09 -6.34
C LEU A 13 -21.05 -2.67 -4.92
N LEU A 14 -19.96 -2.48 -4.18
CA LEU A 14 -19.88 -2.91 -2.78
C LEU A 14 -20.86 -2.12 -1.91
N ALA A 15 -20.92 -0.79 -2.07
CA ALA A 15 -21.86 0.06 -1.34
C ALA A 15 -23.31 -0.34 -1.61
N GLU A 16 -23.68 -0.56 -2.88
CA GLU A 16 -25.01 -1.04 -3.25
C GLU A 16 -25.34 -2.40 -2.61
N SER A 17 -24.38 -3.33 -2.61
CA SER A 17 -24.54 -4.65 -1.99
C SER A 17 -24.75 -4.56 -0.48
N ALA A 18 -24.04 -3.67 0.20
CA ALA A 18 -24.20 -3.43 1.63
C ALA A 18 -25.58 -2.82 1.95
N ASP A 19 -26.05 -1.87 1.14
CA ASP A 19 -27.38 -1.27 1.25
C ASP A 19 -28.49 -2.32 1.08
N MET A 20 -28.34 -3.24 0.12
CA MET A 20 -29.32 -4.32 -0.11
C MET A 20 -29.51 -5.23 1.09
N VAL A 21 -28.46 -5.44 1.90
CA VAL A 21 -28.51 -6.28 3.11
C VAL A 21 -28.68 -5.45 4.39
N GLY A 22 -28.79 -4.13 4.28
CA GLY A 22 -29.03 -3.22 5.41
C GLY A 22 -27.81 -3.05 6.33
N VAL A 23 -26.60 -3.23 5.81
CA VAL A 23 -25.35 -3.04 6.57
C VAL A 23 -24.78 -1.65 6.28
N PRO A 24 -24.72 -0.75 7.29
CA PRO A 24 -24.09 0.55 7.09
C PRO A 24 -22.57 0.38 6.95
N ILE A 25 -22.02 0.91 5.86
CA ILE A 25 -20.57 0.95 5.62
C ILE A 25 -20.14 2.38 5.28
N GLU A 26 -18.92 2.72 5.64
CA GLU A 26 -18.23 3.92 5.17
C GLU A 26 -17.17 3.50 4.15
N MET A 27 -17.24 4.08 2.96
CA MET A 27 -16.25 3.83 1.89
C MET A 27 -15.11 4.83 2.01
N LEU A 28 -13.91 4.31 2.19
CA LEU A 28 -12.69 5.12 2.24
C LEU A 28 -11.85 4.91 0.98
N SER A 29 -11.34 6.00 0.42
CA SER A 29 -10.43 5.97 -0.71
C SER A 29 -8.99 6.18 -0.22
N ASN A 30 -8.13 5.19 -0.41
CA ASN A 30 -6.71 5.34 -0.09
C ASN A 30 -6.06 6.49 -0.87
N THR A 31 -6.43 6.69 -2.12
CA THR A 31 -5.93 7.81 -2.92
C THR A 31 -6.23 9.13 -2.22
N GLU A 32 -7.47 9.35 -1.78
CA GLU A 32 -7.85 10.56 -1.06
C GLU A 32 -7.16 10.70 0.30
N LEU A 33 -6.94 9.59 1.02
CA LEU A 33 -6.19 9.59 2.28
C LEU A 33 -4.73 10.02 2.08
N TYR A 34 -4.08 9.53 1.02
CA TYR A 34 -2.74 10.00 0.63
C TYR A 34 -2.74 11.48 0.25
N GLU A 35 -3.64 11.93 -0.63
CA GLU A 35 -3.75 13.32 -1.08
C GLU A 35 -3.97 14.29 0.09
N ARG A 36 -4.76 13.90 1.10
CA ARG A 36 -4.96 14.68 2.33
C ARG A 36 -3.78 14.62 3.30
N GLY A 37 -2.79 13.75 3.04
CA GLY A 37 -1.58 13.60 3.85
C GLY A 37 -1.78 12.78 5.12
N GLU A 38 -2.86 12.00 5.23
CA GLU A 38 -3.11 11.15 6.40
C GLU A 38 -2.07 10.03 6.53
N PHE A 39 -1.44 9.63 5.43
CA PHE A 39 -0.34 8.66 5.39
C PHE A 39 1.06 9.28 5.55
N ASP A 40 1.22 10.61 5.56
CA ASP A 40 2.53 11.27 5.63
C ASP A 40 3.41 10.75 6.79
N ALA A 41 2.82 10.55 7.96
CA ALA A 41 3.55 10.12 9.15
C ALA A 41 4.00 8.65 9.06
N VAL A 42 3.13 7.76 8.59
CA VAL A 42 3.46 6.33 8.48
C VAL A 42 4.42 6.06 7.33
N VAL A 43 4.34 6.81 6.22
CA VAL A 43 5.33 6.77 5.14
C VAL A 43 6.69 7.22 5.65
N ALA A 44 6.76 8.35 6.36
CA ALA A 44 8.00 8.83 6.97
C ALA A 44 8.59 7.78 7.93
N GLU A 45 7.77 7.14 8.77
CA GLU A 45 8.20 6.14 9.72
C GLU A 45 8.78 4.89 9.04
N VAL A 46 8.12 4.36 8.00
CA VAL A 46 8.63 3.23 7.21
C VAL A 46 9.95 3.57 6.54
N LEU A 47 10.07 4.77 5.96
CA LEU A 47 11.28 5.20 5.27
C LEU A 47 12.43 5.51 6.24
N ASP A 48 12.17 6.01 7.42
CA ASP A 48 13.15 6.20 8.49
C ASP A 48 13.66 4.86 9.03
N LYS A 49 12.73 3.92 9.27
CA LYS A 49 13.02 2.55 9.76
C LYS A 49 13.27 1.55 8.63
N ARG A 50 13.66 2.00 7.41
CA ARG A 50 13.72 1.14 6.22
C ARG A 50 14.61 -0.09 6.36
N ASP A 51 15.70 -0.01 7.16
CA ASP A 51 16.57 -1.16 7.38
C ASP A 51 15.82 -2.27 8.15
N ARG A 52 15.05 -1.90 9.16
CA ARG A 52 14.20 -2.83 9.89
C ARG A 52 13.04 -3.33 9.02
N ALA A 53 12.42 -2.45 8.25
CA ALA A 53 11.36 -2.81 7.32
C ALA A 53 11.84 -3.85 6.28
N ARG A 54 13.05 -3.67 5.72
CA ARG A 54 13.69 -4.63 4.83
C ARG A 54 13.97 -5.97 5.52
N ALA A 55 14.53 -5.93 6.73
CA ALA A 55 14.84 -7.14 7.48
C ALA A 55 13.59 -7.99 7.73
N VAL A 56 12.48 -7.36 8.12
CA VAL A 56 11.18 -8.05 8.28
C VAL A 56 10.68 -8.59 6.93
N LEU A 57 10.71 -7.77 5.88
CA LEU A 57 10.17 -8.16 4.58
C LEU A 57 10.95 -9.31 3.93
N ALA A 58 12.26 -9.40 4.15
CA ALA A 58 13.12 -10.45 3.62
C ALA A 58 12.73 -11.88 4.08
N ASP A 59 12.06 -11.99 5.24
CA ASP A 59 11.52 -13.27 5.71
C ASP A 59 10.32 -13.78 4.90
N TYR A 60 9.68 -12.88 4.14
CA TYR A 60 8.42 -13.16 3.42
C TYR A 60 8.50 -13.06 1.91
N GLN A 61 9.53 -12.40 1.37
CA GLN A 61 9.70 -12.25 -0.06
C GLN A 61 11.17 -12.16 -0.47
N ALA A 62 11.50 -12.74 -1.62
CA ALA A 62 12.81 -12.60 -2.25
C ALA A 62 12.99 -11.23 -2.91
N GLY A 63 14.25 -10.85 -3.18
CA GLY A 63 14.57 -9.61 -3.91
C GLY A 63 14.51 -8.35 -3.05
N VAL A 64 14.59 -8.50 -1.74
CA VAL A 64 14.74 -7.38 -0.80
C VAL A 64 16.23 -7.19 -0.52
N ASP A 65 16.85 -6.29 -1.25
CA ASP A 65 18.27 -5.95 -1.11
C ASP A 65 18.48 -4.66 -0.28
N GLU A 66 19.72 -4.24 -0.17
CA GLU A 66 20.11 -3.05 0.61
C GLU A 66 19.57 -1.74 -0.01
N ASP A 67 19.30 -1.74 -1.31
CA ASP A 67 18.82 -0.57 -2.05
C ASP A 67 17.28 -0.49 -2.09
N TYR A 68 16.58 -1.55 -1.65
CA TYR A 68 15.11 -1.56 -1.64
C TYR A 68 14.53 -0.45 -0.77
N VAL A 69 13.72 0.41 -1.36
CA VAL A 69 12.99 1.49 -0.67
C VAL A 69 11.49 1.16 -0.70
N PRO A 70 10.82 1.01 0.47
CA PRO A 70 9.41 0.62 0.54
C PRO A 70 8.45 1.78 0.22
N PHE A 71 8.60 2.39 -0.94
CA PHE A 71 7.72 3.42 -1.47
C PHE A 71 7.66 3.35 -3.00
N MET A 72 6.49 3.55 -3.56
CA MET A 72 6.20 3.55 -4.99
C MET A 72 5.71 4.94 -5.39
N ALA A 73 6.59 5.79 -5.89
CA ALA A 73 6.20 7.10 -6.40
C ALA A 73 5.37 6.98 -7.67
N GLN A 74 4.34 7.80 -7.80
CA GLN A 74 3.61 7.93 -9.05
C GLN A 74 4.40 8.80 -10.02
N CYS A 75 4.70 8.27 -11.21
CA CYS A 75 5.42 9.02 -12.21
C CYS A 75 4.60 10.20 -12.72
N ALA A 76 5.13 11.41 -12.64
CA ALA A 76 4.43 12.62 -13.08
C ALA A 76 4.09 12.62 -14.58
N GLU A 77 4.88 11.93 -15.41
CA GLU A 77 4.68 11.88 -16.87
C GLU A 77 3.66 10.81 -17.29
N CYS A 78 3.82 9.55 -16.84
CA CYS A 78 2.97 8.45 -17.31
C CYS A 78 1.94 7.97 -16.27
N GLN A 79 1.91 8.54 -15.07
CA GLN A 79 1.00 8.26 -13.97
C GLN A 79 1.07 6.82 -13.43
N ARG A 80 2.10 6.06 -13.79
CA ARG A 80 2.30 4.67 -13.33
C ARG A 80 3.14 4.64 -12.05
N LEU A 81 2.97 3.57 -11.28
CA LEU A 81 3.76 3.23 -10.09
C LEU A 81 4.95 2.30 -10.46
N THR A 82 5.60 2.59 -11.58
CA THR A 82 6.72 1.80 -12.15
C THR A 82 8.05 2.51 -11.93
N THR A 83 8.20 3.13 -10.76
CA THR A 83 9.33 3.98 -10.40
C THR A 83 10.29 3.25 -9.47
N ASP A 84 11.56 3.56 -9.61
CA ASP A 84 12.64 3.18 -8.72
C ASP A 84 13.10 4.42 -7.94
N ILE A 85 13.13 4.32 -6.61
CA ILE A 85 13.47 5.43 -5.72
C ILE A 85 14.98 5.58 -5.63
N ARG A 86 15.48 6.78 -5.89
CA ARG A 86 16.91 7.13 -5.89
C ARG A 86 17.37 7.73 -4.58
N SER A 87 16.55 8.58 -3.99
CA SER A 87 16.82 9.20 -2.71
C SER A 87 15.55 9.49 -1.93
N VAL A 88 15.67 9.64 -0.62
CA VAL A 88 14.57 9.97 0.30
C VAL A 88 14.99 11.15 1.15
N ASP A 89 14.16 12.18 1.19
CA ASP A 89 14.29 13.31 2.10
C ASP A 89 13.11 13.31 3.08
N LEU A 90 13.40 12.94 4.32
CA LEU A 90 12.40 12.88 5.40
C LEU A 90 11.98 14.25 5.91
N GLU A 91 12.84 15.28 5.77
CA GLU A 91 12.55 16.63 6.23
C GLU A 91 11.51 17.29 5.31
N THR A 92 11.74 17.21 4.01
CA THR A 92 10.81 17.75 3.00
C THR A 92 9.67 16.78 2.64
N LYS A 93 9.74 15.53 3.11
CA LYS A 93 8.79 14.45 2.79
C LYS A 93 8.69 14.20 1.28
N THR A 94 9.85 14.09 0.64
CA THR A 94 9.96 13.86 -0.80
C THR A 94 10.88 12.69 -1.12
N VAL A 95 10.72 12.15 -2.32
CA VAL A 95 11.60 11.15 -2.91
C VAL A 95 12.01 11.60 -4.31
N GLU A 96 13.25 11.32 -4.69
CA GLU A 96 13.68 11.37 -6.09
C GLU A 96 13.49 9.98 -6.71
N TYR A 97 13.01 9.91 -7.93
CA TYR A 97 12.72 8.66 -8.61
C TYR A 97 13.11 8.66 -10.08
N ALA A 98 13.27 7.47 -10.64
CA ALA A 98 13.32 7.23 -12.09
C ALA A 98 12.23 6.21 -12.47
N CYS A 99 11.48 6.49 -13.53
CA CYS A 99 10.46 5.58 -14.06
C CYS A 99 11.11 4.53 -14.98
N THR A 100 11.65 3.48 -14.36
CA THR A 100 12.42 2.43 -15.02
C THR A 100 11.60 1.24 -15.48
N GLY A 101 10.38 1.12 -14.99
CA GLY A 101 9.55 -0.08 -15.17
C GLY A 101 9.68 -1.06 -14.01
N LEU A 102 8.94 -2.14 -14.08
CA LEU A 102 9.00 -3.23 -13.10
C LEU A 102 8.56 -4.56 -13.74
N GLU A 103 8.96 -5.66 -13.13
CA GLU A 103 8.42 -6.97 -13.44
C GLU A 103 7.29 -7.32 -12.47
N ALA A 104 6.11 -7.65 -12.98
CA ALA A 104 4.97 -8.06 -12.19
C ALA A 104 4.23 -9.22 -12.86
N GLY A 105 3.97 -10.30 -12.09
CA GLY A 105 3.23 -11.45 -12.60
C GLY A 105 3.87 -12.14 -13.81
N GLY A 106 5.20 -12.10 -13.93
CA GLY A 106 5.95 -12.63 -15.07
C GLY A 106 5.86 -11.76 -16.33
N GLN A 107 5.36 -10.54 -16.22
CA GLN A 107 5.31 -9.57 -17.30
C GLN A 107 6.22 -8.37 -17.00
N GLN A 108 7.02 -7.98 -18.01
CA GLN A 108 7.80 -6.75 -17.95
C GLN A 108 6.92 -5.56 -18.31
N ILE A 109 6.77 -4.63 -17.36
CA ILE A 109 6.08 -3.35 -17.57
C ILE A 109 7.15 -2.28 -17.74
N GLU A 110 7.25 -1.73 -18.96
CA GLU A 110 8.27 -0.72 -19.27
C GLU A 110 7.92 0.62 -18.60
N GLY A 111 8.96 1.28 -18.07
CA GLY A 111 8.87 2.69 -17.63
C GLY A 111 8.94 3.65 -18.80
N CYS A 112 8.60 4.93 -18.57
CA CYS A 112 8.72 5.97 -19.60
C CYS A 112 10.09 6.66 -19.60
N GLY A 113 10.97 6.33 -18.65
CA GLY A 113 12.29 6.93 -18.51
C GLY A 113 12.32 8.31 -17.83
N HIS A 114 11.17 8.83 -17.39
CA HIS A 114 11.09 10.11 -16.69
C HIS A 114 11.78 10.04 -15.33
N GLU A 115 12.56 11.07 -15.00
CA GLU A 115 13.15 11.28 -13.68
C GLU A 115 12.49 12.49 -13.02
N GLY A 116 12.18 12.41 -11.73
CA GLY A 116 11.50 13.48 -11.04
C GLY A 116 11.52 13.35 -9.53
N THR A 117 10.85 14.28 -8.89
CA THR A 117 10.65 14.30 -7.44
C THR A 117 9.14 14.16 -7.17
N ALA A 118 8.79 13.34 -6.17
CA ALA A 118 7.42 13.18 -5.69
C ALA A 118 7.38 13.40 -4.18
N THR A 119 6.28 13.95 -3.70
CA THR A 119 5.98 14.00 -2.26
C THR A 119 5.46 12.63 -1.79
N PHE A 120 5.39 12.40 -0.48
CA PHE A 120 4.80 11.18 0.09
C PHE A 120 3.33 11.00 -0.24
N ARG A 121 2.65 12.04 -0.75
CA ARG A 121 1.25 12.03 -1.20
C ARG A 121 1.10 11.61 -2.66
N GLU A 122 2.17 11.67 -3.42
CA GLU A 122 2.21 11.34 -4.86
C GLU A 122 2.80 9.94 -5.08
N GLY A 123 2.22 8.96 -4.39
CA GLY A 123 2.65 7.57 -4.43
C GLY A 123 1.93 6.74 -3.38
N LYS A 124 2.51 5.60 -3.04
CA LYS A 124 1.97 4.71 -2.00
C LYS A 124 3.04 3.76 -1.46
N LEU A 125 2.76 3.17 -0.32
CA LEU A 125 3.53 2.04 0.20
C LEU A 125 3.23 0.77 -0.61
N PRO A 126 4.18 -0.16 -0.79
CA PRO A 126 3.90 -1.50 -1.27
C PRO A 126 2.90 -2.22 -0.36
N TRP A 127 2.08 -3.12 -0.92
CA TRP A 127 0.95 -3.74 -0.22
C TRP A 127 1.26 -4.29 1.18
N ARG A 128 2.41 -4.93 1.37
CA ARG A 128 2.79 -5.51 2.67
C ARG A 128 3.04 -4.46 3.76
N PHE A 129 3.37 -3.23 3.39
CA PHE A 129 3.48 -2.07 4.30
C PHE A 129 2.19 -1.25 4.31
N GLU A 130 1.51 -1.15 3.18
CA GLU A 130 0.27 -0.40 3.02
C GLU A 130 -0.81 -0.91 3.97
N TRP A 131 -1.01 -2.23 4.03
CA TRP A 131 -2.06 -2.82 4.85
C TRP A 131 -1.88 -2.55 6.35
N PRO A 132 -0.74 -2.85 6.99
CA PRO A 132 -0.53 -2.47 8.39
C PRO A 132 -0.45 -0.95 8.62
N ALA A 133 -0.08 -0.15 7.62
CA ALA A 133 -0.18 1.30 7.69
C ALA A 133 -1.64 1.78 7.79
N GLN A 134 -2.56 1.15 7.05
CA GLN A 134 -4.00 1.39 7.19
C GLN A 134 -4.49 1.07 8.60
N TRP A 135 -4.05 -0.05 9.21
CA TRP A 135 -4.42 -0.37 10.59
C TRP A 135 -4.03 0.74 11.56
N ARG A 136 -2.83 1.29 11.39
CA ARG A 136 -2.34 2.40 12.21
C ARG A 136 -3.08 3.70 11.97
N VAL A 137 -3.29 4.09 10.71
CA VAL A 137 -3.91 5.36 10.33
C VAL A 137 -5.38 5.39 10.72
N LEU A 138 -6.08 4.28 10.50
CA LEU A 138 -7.53 4.18 10.71
C LEU A 138 -7.91 3.64 12.10
N GLY A 139 -6.95 3.15 12.89
CA GLY A 139 -7.21 2.57 14.21
C GLY A 139 -8.06 1.31 14.13
N VAL A 140 -7.66 0.37 13.24
CA VAL A 140 -8.44 -0.84 12.97
C VAL A 140 -8.33 -1.83 14.12
N ASP A 141 -9.46 -2.23 14.70
CA ASP A 141 -9.53 -3.24 15.77
C ASP A 141 -9.81 -4.65 15.26
N PHE A 142 -10.46 -4.76 14.10
CA PHE A 142 -10.93 -6.03 13.53
C PHE A 142 -10.76 -6.03 12.01
N GLU A 143 -10.12 -7.06 11.46
CA GLU A 143 -9.78 -7.15 10.04
C GLU A 143 -10.31 -8.45 9.41
N PRO A 144 -11.43 -8.42 8.69
CA PRO A 144 -11.90 -9.54 7.89
C PRO A 144 -11.19 -9.57 6.53
N PHE A 145 -10.63 -10.73 6.16
CA PHE A 145 -9.96 -10.89 4.87
C PHE A 145 -10.09 -12.32 4.31
N GLY A 146 -9.91 -12.44 3.00
CA GLY A 146 -9.96 -13.71 2.30
C GLY A 146 -8.75 -14.60 2.62
N LYS A 147 -8.94 -15.92 2.57
CA LYS A 147 -7.92 -16.91 2.89
C LYS A 147 -6.64 -16.82 2.05
N ASP A 148 -6.70 -16.20 0.89
CA ASP A 148 -5.56 -15.94 0.01
C ASP A 148 -4.49 -15.03 0.66
N HIS A 149 -4.88 -14.24 1.65
CA HIS A 149 -3.96 -13.41 2.43
C HIS A 149 -3.40 -14.09 3.68
N ALA A 150 -4.05 -15.18 4.15
CA ALA A 150 -3.77 -15.81 5.45
C ALA A 150 -2.33 -16.35 5.59
N GLU A 151 -1.75 -16.90 4.50
CA GLU A 151 -0.42 -17.52 4.52
C GLU A 151 0.68 -16.59 4.01
N GLY A 152 0.34 -15.44 3.44
CA GLY A 152 1.32 -14.55 2.81
C GLY A 152 1.31 -13.12 3.37
N SER A 153 0.29 -12.35 3.04
CA SER A 153 0.22 -10.92 3.40
C SER A 153 -0.05 -10.71 4.87
N TRP A 154 -0.91 -11.54 5.49
CA TRP A 154 -1.27 -11.38 6.90
C TRP A 154 -0.08 -11.55 7.84
N PRO A 155 0.71 -12.67 7.82
CA PRO A 155 1.86 -12.83 8.72
C PRO A 155 2.90 -11.72 8.57
N SER A 156 3.16 -11.26 7.33
CA SER A 156 4.08 -10.13 7.12
C SER A 156 3.52 -8.82 7.65
N GLY A 157 2.21 -8.59 7.51
CA GLY A 157 1.52 -7.42 8.03
C GLY A 157 1.57 -7.36 9.57
N GLU A 158 1.31 -8.49 10.26
CA GLU A 158 1.45 -8.57 11.72
C GLU A 158 2.87 -8.25 12.19
N HIS A 159 3.89 -8.80 11.49
CA HIS A 159 5.29 -8.57 11.83
C HIS A 159 5.67 -7.10 11.62
N ILE A 160 5.27 -6.50 10.48
CA ILE A 160 5.49 -5.08 10.20
C ILE A 160 4.76 -4.18 11.20
N ALA A 161 3.51 -4.50 11.57
CA ALA A 161 2.74 -3.76 12.55
C ALA A 161 3.49 -3.67 13.90
N ARG A 162 4.00 -4.80 14.40
CA ARG A 162 4.73 -4.86 15.68
C ARG A 162 6.12 -4.24 15.58
N ASP A 163 6.86 -4.54 14.53
CA ASP A 163 8.29 -4.26 14.45
C ASP A 163 8.64 -2.92 13.83
N VAL A 164 7.78 -2.41 12.93
CA VAL A 164 7.99 -1.13 12.25
C VAL A 164 7.10 -0.05 12.83
N PHE A 165 5.78 -0.33 12.92
CA PHE A 165 4.79 0.64 13.41
C PHE A 165 4.58 0.61 14.93
N GLU A 166 5.12 -0.40 15.64
CA GLU A 166 5.01 -0.54 17.09
C GLU A 166 3.56 -0.53 17.60
N ILE A 167 2.67 -1.20 16.83
CA ILE A 167 1.26 -1.38 17.19
C ILE A 167 0.90 -2.87 17.26
N GLU A 168 -0.12 -3.20 18.06
CA GLU A 168 -0.74 -4.52 17.98
C GLU A 168 -1.60 -4.60 16.71
N PRO A 169 -1.48 -5.69 15.93
CA PRO A 169 -2.34 -5.90 14.77
C PRO A 169 -3.80 -6.10 15.19
N PRO A 170 -4.77 -5.82 14.30
CA PRO A 170 -6.18 -6.06 14.57
C PRO A 170 -6.49 -7.54 14.77
N VAL A 171 -7.65 -7.85 15.33
CA VAL A 171 -8.14 -9.22 15.43
C VAL A 171 -8.52 -9.74 14.05
N PRO A 172 -7.92 -10.84 13.54
CA PRO A 172 -8.20 -11.34 12.20
C PRO A 172 -9.49 -12.14 12.15
N MET A 173 -10.18 -12.07 11.00
CA MET A 173 -11.22 -13.01 10.62
C MET A 173 -10.99 -13.48 9.19
N VAL A 174 -10.55 -14.72 9.03
CA VAL A 174 -10.35 -15.33 7.71
C VAL A 174 -11.65 -15.92 7.19
N TYR A 175 -12.05 -15.54 5.97
CA TYR A 175 -13.21 -16.14 5.30
C TYR A 175 -12.80 -16.88 4.03
N GLU A 176 -13.60 -17.89 3.67
CA GLU A 176 -13.43 -18.71 2.48
C GLU A 176 -14.03 -18.03 1.24
N TRP A 177 -13.66 -18.55 0.07
CA TRP A 177 -14.28 -18.14 -1.19
C TRP A 177 -15.77 -18.47 -1.22
N PHE A 178 -16.57 -17.51 -1.65
CA PHE A 178 -17.96 -17.74 -1.98
C PHE A 178 -18.05 -18.03 -3.49
N THR A 179 -18.51 -19.24 -3.83
CA THR A 179 -18.78 -19.63 -5.22
C THR A 179 -20.28 -19.67 -5.44
N LEU A 180 -20.74 -19.11 -6.56
CA LEU A 180 -22.13 -19.18 -7.02
C LEU A 180 -22.37 -20.49 -7.77
#